data_f0fe75ecd978b50b6b3e6990dfcc4240
#
_entry.id   f0fe75ecd978b50b6b3e6990dfcc4240
#
_cell.length_a   1.000
_cell.length_b   1.000
_cell.length_c   1.000
_cell.angle_alpha   90.00
_cell.angle_beta   90.00
_cell.angle_gamma   90.00
#
_symmetry.space_group_name_H-M   'P 1'
#
loop_
_entity.id
_entity.type
_entity.pdbx_description
1 polymer ?
#
loop_
_entity_poly.entity_id
_entity_poly.type
_entity_poly.pdbx_seq_one_letter_code
_entity_poly.pdbx_strand_id
1 'polypeptide(L)'
;MSESDLAQKYATELKTTTLAAVRREWDKIKAMSLAELEALTGRSKLGCNIVDHYFFAERLITVGKKLINFLEFVENIEYYKTKKYIQTLLTFCEENNRYSDSILKRYYYIYGLGFGRVNAFKITNALAIYKRYNPCRVLDPFAGFGGRMVGAVMANIEYRGYDLNAYMEASYAQLLKDFTCDGGTNVSVSFCDSTTIDYEEIAKTYPYDMVFT
;
A
#
# COMPACT_ATOMS: atom_id res chain seq x y z
N MET A 1 23.03 10.57 0.42
CA MET A 1 21.56 10.51 0.27
C MET A 1 21.14 9.22 0.93
N SER A 2 20.22 9.29 1.89
CA SER A 2 19.72 8.07 2.55
C SER A 2 18.91 7.20 1.57
N GLU A 3 18.69 5.93 1.90
CA GLU A 3 17.81 5.03 1.12
C GLU A 3 16.39 5.61 1.01
N SER A 4 15.89 6.17 2.10
CA SER A 4 14.59 6.84 2.15
C SER A 4 14.51 8.05 1.21
N ASP A 5 15.55 8.91 1.19
CA ASP A 5 15.59 10.07 0.26
C ASP A 5 15.57 9.63 -1.20
N LEU A 6 16.31 8.57 -1.52
CA LEU A 6 16.36 8.01 -2.87
C LEU A 6 15.01 7.39 -3.26
N ALA A 7 14.38 6.67 -2.34
CA ALA A 7 13.04 6.11 -2.54
C ALA A 7 12.01 7.21 -2.81
N GLN A 8 12.04 8.30 -2.04
CA GLN A 8 11.14 9.45 -2.23
C GLN A 8 11.36 10.13 -3.59
N LYS A 9 12.62 10.31 -4.00
CA LYS A 9 12.96 10.84 -5.32
C LYS A 9 12.39 9.96 -6.44
N TYR A 10 12.61 8.65 -6.36
CA TYR A 10 12.10 7.70 -7.35
C TYR A 10 10.57 7.61 -7.34
N ALA A 11 9.95 7.65 -6.17
CA ALA A 11 8.50 7.68 -6.05
C ALA A 11 7.89 8.88 -6.79
N THR A 12 8.48 10.06 -6.61
CA THR A 12 8.03 11.30 -7.29
C THR A 12 8.19 11.21 -8.82
N GLU A 13 9.28 10.63 -9.32
CA GLU A 13 9.48 10.44 -10.76
C GLU A 13 8.55 9.39 -11.36
N LEU A 14 8.36 8.29 -10.66
CA LEU A 14 7.56 7.16 -11.15
C LEU A 14 6.07 7.44 -11.13
N LYS A 15 5.59 8.12 -10.09
CA LYS A 15 4.16 8.34 -9.89
C LYS A 15 3.90 9.58 -9.04
N THR A 16 3.41 10.63 -9.67
CA THR A 16 2.91 11.81 -8.97
C THR A 16 1.39 11.72 -8.80
N THR A 17 0.92 11.74 -7.55
CA THR A 17 -0.50 11.77 -7.24
C THR A 17 -0.79 12.97 -6.34
N THR A 18 -1.67 13.87 -6.77
CA THR A 18 -2.01 15.05 -5.98
C THR A 18 -3.03 14.70 -4.88
N LEU A 19 -2.97 15.39 -3.74
CA LEU A 19 -3.93 15.21 -2.65
C LEU A 19 -5.38 15.44 -3.12
N ALA A 20 -5.60 16.37 -4.05
CA ALA A 20 -6.92 16.60 -4.63
C ALA A 20 -7.44 15.38 -5.42
N ALA A 21 -6.56 14.67 -6.15
CA ALA A 21 -6.93 13.44 -6.82
C ALA A 21 -7.22 12.30 -5.83
N VAL A 22 -6.42 12.21 -4.76
CA VAL A 22 -6.63 11.25 -3.67
C VAL A 22 -7.96 11.48 -2.97
N ARG A 23 -8.31 12.72 -2.65
CA ARG A 23 -9.60 13.06 -2.02
C ARG A 23 -10.79 12.70 -2.91
N ARG A 24 -10.74 13.00 -4.21
CA ARG A 24 -11.81 12.59 -5.14
C ARG A 24 -11.97 11.06 -5.20
N GLU A 25 -10.87 10.32 -5.19
CA GLU A 25 -10.91 8.85 -5.20
C GLU A 25 -11.46 8.31 -3.87
N TRP A 26 -11.08 8.92 -2.75
CA TRP A 26 -11.60 8.63 -1.42
C TRP A 26 -13.11 8.79 -1.35
N ASP A 27 -13.63 9.95 -1.74
CA ASP A 27 -15.07 10.26 -1.69
C ASP A 27 -15.87 9.31 -2.57
N LYS A 28 -15.32 8.99 -3.76
CA LYS A 28 -15.92 8.02 -4.67
C LYS A 28 -16.04 6.64 -4.02
N ILE A 29 -14.97 6.11 -3.44
CA ILE A 29 -14.97 4.77 -2.82
C ILE A 29 -15.88 4.73 -1.60
N LYS A 30 -15.80 5.76 -0.74
CA LYS A 30 -16.61 5.86 0.48
C LYS A 30 -18.12 5.82 0.19
N ALA A 31 -18.54 6.45 -0.92
CA ALA A 31 -19.94 6.51 -1.36
C ALA A 31 -20.45 5.19 -1.96
N MET A 32 -19.58 4.27 -2.38
CA MET A 32 -20.00 3.03 -3.05
C MET A 32 -20.80 2.10 -2.12
N SER A 33 -21.87 1.55 -2.64
CA SER A 33 -22.63 0.46 -2.02
C SER A 33 -21.82 -0.85 -1.97
N LEU A 34 -22.26 -1.80 -1.16
CA LEU A 34 -21.65 -3.14 -1.13
C LEU A 34 -21.71 -3.81 -2.51
N ALA A 35 -22.85 -3.74 -3.20
CA ALA A 35 -23.02 -4.34 -4.52
C ALA A 35 -22.07 -3.74 -5.57
N GLU A 36 -21.86 -2.42 -5.55
CA GLU A 36 -20.89 -1.75 -6.45
C GLU A 36 -19.45 -2.17 -6.16
N LEU A 37 -19.08 -2.30 -4.87
CA LEU A 37 -17.75 -2.75 -4.47
C LEU A 37 -17.49 -4.20 -4.92
N GLU A 38 -18.47 -5.07 -4.78
CA GLU A 38 -18.39 -6.48 -5.18
C GLU A 38 -18.38 -6.68 -6.69
N ALA A 39 -19.01 -5.78 -7.42
CA ALA A 39 -18.96 -5.78 -8.89
C ALA A 39 -17.60 -5.36 -9.47
N LEU A 40 -16.70 -4.81 -8.63
CA LEU A 40 -15.36 -4.44 -9.09
C LEU A 40 -14.53 -5.67 -9.46
N THR A 41 -13.95 -5.63 -10.65
CA THR A 41 -13.06 -6.72 -11.08
C THR A 41 -11.77 -6.75 -10.25
N GLY A 42 -11.16 -7.94 -10.14
CA GLY A 42 -9.84 -8.09 -9.50
C GLY A 42 -8.73 -7.23 -10.13
N ARG A 43 -8.95 -6.68 -11.34
CA ARG A 43 -8.02 -5.78 -12.03
C ARG A 43 -8.28 -4.29 -11.77
N SER A 44 -9.36 -3.94 -11.05
CA SER A 44 -9.65 -2.55 -10.69
C SER A 44 -8.47 -1.92 -9.96
N LYS A 45 -8.10 -0.70 -10.37
CA LYS A 45 -7.06 0.11 -9.73
C LYS A 45 -7.64 1.15 -8.78
N LEU A 46 -8.94 1.12 -8.55
CA LEU A 46 -9.62 2.06 -7.66
C LEU A 46 -9.09 1.90 -6.24
N GLY A 47 -8.66 2.99 -5.61
CA GLY A 47 -8.00 3.02 -4.30
C GLY A 47 -6.47 2.96 -4.35
N CYS A 48 -5.88 2.60 -5.50
CA CYS A 48 -4.41 2.51 -5.60
C CYS A 48 -3.73 3.88 -5.42
N ASN A 49 -4.36 4.98 -5.87
CA ASN A 49 -3.77 6.31 -5.74
C ASN A 49 -3.71 6.77 -4.28
N ILE A 50 -4.67 6.37 -3.46
CA ILE A 50 -4.68 6.69 -2.02
C ILE A 50 -3.46 6.04 -1.36
N VAL A 51 -3.27 4.74 -1.54
CA VAL A 51 -2.11 4.03 -0.98
C VAL A 51 -0.81 4.56 -1.54
N ASP A 52 -0.72 4.75 -2.87
CA ASP A 52 0.52 5.18 -3.51
C ASP A 52 0.91 6.62 -3.11
N HIS A 53 -0.05 7.48 -2.77
CA HIS A 53 0.26 8.84 -2.32
C HIS A 53 1.06 8.85 -1.02
N TYR A 54 0.75 7.94 -0.09
CA TYR A 54 1.37 7.90 1.23
C TYR A 54 2.50 6.87 1.35
N PHE A 55 2.40 5.73 0.65
CA PHE A 55 3.27 4.58 0.88
C PHE A 55 4.07 4.13 -0.33
N PHE A 56 4.11 4.93 -1.42
CA PHE A 56 4.78 4.45 -2.63
C PHE A 56 6.30 4.37 -2.46
N ALA A 57 6.91 5.35 -1.76
CA ALA A 57 8.34 5.34 -1.47
C ALA A 57 8.73 4.12 -0.63
N GLU A 58 7.96 3.83 0.43
CA GLU A 58 8.19 2.70 1.32
C GLU A 58 8.05 1.35 0.58
N ARG A 59 7.15 1.28 -0.39
CA ARG A 59 6.99 0.09 -1.23
C ARG A 59 8.18 -0.14 -2.16
N LEU A 60 8.91 0.90 -2.55
CA LEU A 60 10.11 0.77 -3.38
C LEU A 60 11.29 0.16 -2.63
N ILE A 61 11.36 0.36 -1.31
CA ILE A 61 12.40 -0.20 -0.43
C ILE A 61 11.98 -1.50 0.24
N THR A 62 10.72 -1.90 0.12
CA THR A 62 10.25 -3.14 0.73
C THR A 62 10.67 -4.33 -0.11
N VAL A 63 11.32 -5.30 0.54
CA VAL A 63 11.77 -6.54 -0.09
C VAL A 63 10.58 -7.47 -0.34
N GLY A 64 10.42 -7.89 -1.58
CA GLY A 64 9.37 -8.81 -2.00
C GLY A 64 9.79 -10.30 -1.96
N LYS A 65 8.93 -11.17 -2.49
CA LYS A 65 9.15 -12.64 -2.52
C LYS A 65 10.49 -13.06 -3.15
N LYS A 66 11.06 -12.28 -4.03
CA LYS A 66 12.34 -12.56 -4.71
C LYS A 66 13.55 -12.00 -3.97
N LEU A 67 13.38 -11.57 -2.74
CA LEU A 67 14.43 -11.07 -1.85
C LEU A 67 15.22 -9.88 -2.42
N ILE A 68 14.59 -9.05 -3.20
CA ILE A 68 15.14 -7.81 -3.77
C ILE A 68 14.08 -6.72 -3.74
N ASN A 69 14.45 -5.49 -3.41
CA ASN A 69 13.61 -4.30 -3.54
C ASN A 69 13.91 -3.56 -4.86
N PHE A 70 13.13 -2.51 -5.15
CA PHE A 70 13.30 -1.78 -6.43
C PHE A 70 14.57 -0.95 -6.46
N LEU A 71 14.98 -0.34 -5.34
CA LEU A 71 16.20 0.47 -5.30
C LEU A 71 17.42 -0.39 -5.57
N GLU A 72 17.51 -1.52 -4.89
CA GLU A 72 18.58 -2.51 -5.08
C GLU A 72 18.64 -3.03 -6.53
N PHE A 73 17.48 -3.24 -7.16
CA PHE A 73 17.41 -3.60 -8.57
C PHE A 73 18.00 -2.51 -9.47
N VAL A 74 17.66 -1.23 -9.21
CA VAL A 74 18.18 -0.10 -10.02
C VAL A 74 19.67 0.11 -9.77
N GLU A 75 20.13 0.01 -8.53
CA GLU A 75 21.54 0.15 -8.17
C GLU A 75 22.41 -0.91 -8.85
N ASN A 76 21.90 -2.13 -8.96
CA ASN A 76 22.60 -3.25 -9.59
C ASN A 76 22.14 -3.52 -11.03
N ILE A 77 21.59 -2.53 -11.71
CA ILE A 77 20.96 -2.70 -13.04
C ILE A 77 21.90 -3.30 -14.08
N GLU A 78 23.19 -2.95 -14.07
CA GLU A 78 24.17 -3.49 -15.03
C GLU A 78 24.36 -5.01 -14.85
N TYR A 79 24.33 -5.49 -13.61
CA TYR A 79 24.30 -6.93 -13.34
C TYR A 79 23.02 -7.57 -13.87
N TYR A 80 21.85 -6.97 -13.62
CA TYR A 80 20.58 -7.52 -14.08
C TYR A 80 20.44 -7.52 -15.60
N LYS A 81 21.03 -6.56 -16.30
CA LYS A 81 21.10 -6.52 -17.77
C LYS A 81 21.83 -7.72 -18.37
N THR A 82 22.67 -8.43 -17.63
CA THR A 82 23.31 -9.68 -18.10
C THR A 82 22.35 -10.87 -18.14
N LYS A 83 21.20 -10.79 -17.44
CA LYS A 83 20.24 -11.89 -17.36
C LYS A 83 19.34 -11.92 -18.59
N LYS A 84 19.28 -13.06 -19.25
CA LYS A 84 18.54 -13.23 -20.52
C LYS A 84 17.10 -12.74 -20.46
N TYR A 85 16.36 -13.03 -19.36
CA TYR A 85 14.97 -12.61 -19.23
C TYR A 85 14.83 -11.09 -19.07
N ILE A 86 15.80 -10.40 -18.43
CA ILE A 86 15.81 -8.93 -18.34
C ILE A 86 16.13 -8.33 -19.71
N GLN A 87 17.08 -8.89 -20.44
CA GLN A 87 17.37 -8.48 -21.82
C GLN A 87 16.13 -8.58 -22.71
N THR A 88 15.41 -9.69 -22.65
CA THR A 88 14.17 -9.88 -23.42
C THR A 88 13.13 -8.78 -23.07
N LEU A 89 12.98 -8.44 -21.79
CA LEU A 89 12.05 -7.38 -21.37
C LEU A 89 12.52 -5.97 -21.80
N LEU A 90 13.81 -5.70 -21.79
CA LEU A 90 14.38 -4.45 -22.29
C LEU A 90 14.12 -4.30 -23.78
N THR A 91 14.48 -5.33 -24.58
CA THR A 91 14.21 -5.37 -26.02
C THR A 91 12.72 -5.17 -26.31
N PHE A 92 11.84 -5.89 -25.61
CA PHE A 92 10.40 -5.70 -25.74
C PHE A 92 9.94 -4.25 -25.47
N CYS A 93 10.50 -3.60 -24.44
CA CYS A 93 10.19 -2.19 -24.16
C CYS A 93 10.67 -1.25 -25.26
N GLU A 94 11.82 -1.53 -25.88
CA GLU A 94 12.40 -0.74 -26.98
C GLU A 94 11.57 -0.89 -28.26
N GLU A 95 11.30 -2.11 -28.67
CA GLU A 95 10.53 -2.43 -29.89
C GLU A 95 9.09 -1.90 -29.82
N ASN A 96 8.48 -1.88 -28.63
CA ASN A 96 7.12 -1.40 -28.42
C ASN A 96 7.05 0.04 -27.90
N ASN A 97 8.16 0.77 -27.89
CA ASN A 97 8.28 2.15 -27.43
C ASN A 97 7.65 2.40 -26.04
N ARG A 98 7.77 1.40 -25.13
CA ARG A 98 7.19 1.48 -23.79
C ARG A 98 8.07 2.29 -22.86
N TYR A 99 7.46 3.29 -22.19
CA TYR A 99 8.15 4.16 -21.24
C TYR A 99 9.41 4.80 -21.82
N SER A 100 9.32 5.30 -23.06
CA SER A 100 10.43 5.98 -23.75
C SER A 100 10.77 7.33 -23.12
N ASP A 101 9.84 7.91 -22.36
CA ASP A 101 9.97 9.18 -21.64
C ASP A 101 10.79 9.08 -20.34
N SER A 102 10.94 7.88 -19.78
CA SER A 102 11.70 7.68 -18.52
C SER A 102 12.27 6.27 -18.44
N ILE A 103 13.59 6.20 -18.32
CA ILE A 103 14.30 4.94 -18.09
C ILE A 103 13.92 4.31 -16.74
N LEU A 104 13.64 5.13 -15.72
CA LEU A 104 13.24 4.66 -14.40
C LEU A 104 11.85 3.99 -14.45
N LYS A 105 10.89 4.54 -15.20
CA LYS A 105 9.57 3.92 -15.43
C LYS A 105 9.71 2.58 -16.15
N ARG A 106 10.62 2.50 -17.13
CA ARG A 106 10.94 1.26 -17.84
C ARG A 106 11.50 0.21 -16.87
N TYR A 107 12.45 0.60 -16.02
CA TYR A 107 13.02 -0.29 -15.00
C TYR A 107 11.96 -0.74 -13.98
N TYR A 108 11.07 0.16 -13.55
CA TYR A 108 9.98 -0.21 -12.65
C TYR A 108 8.98 -1.19 -13.28
N TYR A 109 8.72 -1.05 -14.57
CA TYR A 109 7.90 -2.00 -15.32
C TYR A 109 8.58 -3.39 -15.39
N ILE A 110 9.85 -3.42 -15.76
CA ILE A 110 10.65 -4.66 -15.87
C ILE A 110 10.79 -5.34 -14.49
N TYR A 111 11.11 -4.56 -13.45
CA TYR A 111 11.14 -5.05 -12.08
C TYR A 111 9.81 -5.72 -11.69
N GLY A 112 8.69 -5.09 -12.01
CA GLY A 112 7.37 -5.64 -11.73
C GLY A 112 7.08 -6.98 -12.40
N LEU A 113 7.58 -7.19 -13.60
CA LEU A 113 7.43 -8.46 -14.33
C LEU A 113 8.44 -9.53 -13.90
N GLY A 114 9.68 -9.14 -13.62
CA GLY A 114 10.75 -10.07 -13.28
C GLY A 114 10.77 -10.51 -11.82
N PHE A 115 10.50 -9.58 -10.90
CA PHE A 115 10.64 -9.81 -9.45
C PHE A 115 9.31 -9.75 -8.69
N GLY A 116 8.31 -9.09 -9.27
CA GLY A 116 7.05 -8.80 -8.61
C GLY A 116 7.12 -7.52 -7.77
N ARG A 117 6.01 -6.82 -7.68
CA ARG A 117 5.88 -5.62 -6.85
C ARG A 117 5.24 -5.98 -5.52
N VAL A 118 5.70 -5.36 -4.45
CA VAL A 118 4.98 -5.42 -3.18
C VAL A 118 3.72 -4.55 -3.33
N ASN A 119 2.56 -5.14 -3.08
CA ASN A 119 1.28 -4.48 -3.23
C ASN A 119 0.58 -4.31 -1.88
N ALA A 120 -0.15 -3.21 -1.72
CA ALA A 120 -1.05 -3.03 -0.60
C ALA A 120 -2.31 -3.89 -0.75
N PHE A 121 -2.95 -4.20 0.36
CA PHE A 121 -4.30 -4.75 0.34
C PHE A 121 -5.26 -3.72 -0.31
N LYS A 122 -6.19 -4.17 -1.14
CA LYS A 122 -7.12 -3.26 -1.83
C LYS A 122 -8.11 -2.64 -0.87
N ILE A 123 -8.16 -1.31 -0.83
CA ILE A 123 -9.12 -0.55 -0.02
C ILE A 123 -10.56 -0.96 -0.33
N THR A 124 -10.89 -1.15 -1.62
CA THR A 124 -12.23 -1.56 -2.06
C THR A 124 -12.64 -2.93 -1.53
N ASN A 125 -11.69 -3.87 -1.44
CA ASN A 125 -11.96 -5.18 -0.86
C ASN A 125 -12.14 -5.09 0.67
N ALA A 126 -11.29 -4.29 1.34
CA ALA A 126 -11.44 -4.08 2.77
C ALA A 126 -12.80 -3.45 3.10
N LEU A 127 -13.18 -2.40 2.38
CA LEU A 127 -14.47 -1.73 2.58
C LEU A 127 -15.66 -2.64 2.28
N ALA A 128 -15.57 -3.50 1.24
CA ALA A 128 -16.62 -4.49 0.95
C ALA A 128 -16.79 -5.49 2.11
N ILE A 129 -15.69 -5.99 2.67
CA ILE A 129 -15.70 -6.89 3.82
C ILE A 129 -16.31 -6.20 5.04
N TYR A 130 -15.89 -4.97 5.34
CA TYR A 130 -16.45 -4.20 6.45
C TYR A 130 -17.95 -3.91 6.28
N LYS A 131 -18.40 -3.54 5.07
CA LYS A 131 -19.83 -3.34 4.80
C LYS A 131 -20.65 -4.63 4.87
N ARG A 132 -20.04 -5.78 4.56
CA ARG A 132 -20.71 -7.08 4.62
C ARG A 132 -20.89 -7.59 6.06
N TYR A 133 -19.82 -7.50 6.87
CA TYR A 133 -19.80 -8.08 8.21
C TYR A 133 -20.13 -7.08 9.33
N ASN A 134 -20.07 -5.77 9.01
CA ASN A 134 -20.39 -4.67 9.90
C ASN A 134 -19.73 -4.78 11.30
N PRO A 135 -18.42 -5.02 11.41
CA PRO A 135 -17.77 -5.09 12.71
C PRO A 135 -17.74 -3.72 13.39
N CYS A 136 -17.72 -3.70 14.72
CA CYS A 136 -17.51 -2.47 15.49
C CYS A 136 -16.02 -2.19 15.69
N ARG A 137 -15.22 -3.23 15.94
CA ARG A 137 -13.80 -3.12 16.28
C ARG A 137 -12.98 -4.18 15.54
N VAL A 138 -11.96 -3.73 14.85
CA VAL A 138 -11.07 -4.58 14.05
C VAL A 138 -9.68 -4.61 14.64
N LEU A 139 -9.15 -5.82 14.80
CA LEU A 139 -7.74 -6.08 15.08
C LEU A 139 -7.04 -6.55 13.81
N ASP A 140 -5.94 -5.90 13.44
CA ASP A 140 -5.12 -6.24 12.29
C ASP A 140 -3.65 -6.47 12.71
N PRO A 141 -3.22 -7.73 12.86
CA PRO A 141 -1.85 -8.04 13.29
C PRO A 141 -0.76 -7.67 12.28
N PHE A 142 -1.11 -7.39 11.01
CA PHE A 142 -0.16 -7.13 9.92
C PHE A 142 -0.67 -6.02 9.00
N ALA A 143 -0.74 -4.79 9.49
CA ALA A 143 -1.41 -3.66 8.85
C ALA A 143 -0.90 -3.34 7.43
N GLY A 144 0.37 -3.61 7.14
CA GLY A 144 1.00 -3.44 5.83
C GLY A 144 0.97 -1.99 5.35
N PHE A 145 0.57 -1.73 4.11
CA PHE A 145 0.49 -0.37 3.55
C PHE A 145 -0.90 0.27 3.72
N GLY A 146 -1.56 0.05 4.84
CA GLY A 146 -2.74 0.78 5.26
C GLY A 146 -4.05 0.52 4.51
N GLY A 147 -4.10 -0.39 3.54
CA GLY A 147 -5.32 -0.61 2.75
C GLY A 147 -6.53 -1.04 3.59
N ARG A 148 -6.32 -1.90 4.61
CA ARG A 148 -7.38 -2.32 5.54
C ARG A 148 -7.76 -1.20 6.51
N MET A 149 -6.78 -0.46 7.03
CA MET A 149 -7.02 0.71 7.87
C MET A 149 -7.85 1.78 7.14
N VAL A 150 -7.50 2.12 5.90
CA VAL A 150 -8.25 3.08 5.09
C VAL A 150 -9.71 2.63 4.90
N GLY A 151 -9.93 1.33 4.64
CA GLY A 151 -11.27 0.78 4.58
C GLY A 151 -12.05 0.94 5.89
N ALA A 152 -11.39 0.76 7.05
CA ALA A 152 -11.99 0.93 8.38
C ALA A 152 -12.36 2.41 8.62
N VAL A 153 -11.47 3.37 8.30
CA VAL A 153 -11.76 4.80 8.38
C VAL A 153 -12.96 5.17 7.50
N MET A 154 -13.03 4.67 6.26
CA MET A 154 -14.17 4.92 5.37
C MET A 154 -15.49 4.35 5.91
N ALA A 155 -15.44 3.20 6.57
CA ALA A 155 -16.59 2.53 7.17
C ALA A 155 -16.95 3.04 8.58
N ASN A 156 -16.17 3.96 9.13
CA ASN A 156 -16.32 4.47 10.51
C ASN A 156 -16.21 3.35 11.57
N ILE A 157 -15.22 2.46 11.42
CA ILE A 157 -14.96 1.31 12.28
C ILE A 157 -13.73 1.60 13.15
N GLU A 158 -13.78 1.25 14.43
CA GLU A 158 -12.60 1.29 15.29
C GLU A 158 -11.55 0.26 14.79
N TYR A 159 -10.30 0.70 14.67
CA TYR A 159 -9.25 -0.14 14.10
C TYR A 159 -7.96 -0.04 14.93
N ARG A 160 -7.43 -1.20 15.28
CA ARG A 160 -6.12 -1.31 15.89
C ARG A 160 -5.24 -2.22 15.04
N GLY A 161 -4.21 -1.63 14.43
CA GLY A 161 -3.26 -2.32 13.58
C GLY A 161 -1.88 -2.44 14.19
N TYR A 162 -1.12 -3.44 13.75
CA TYR A 162 0.27 -3.64 14.09
C TYR A 162 1.07 -3.88 12.81
N ASP A 163 2.30 -3.37 12.76
CA ASP A 163 3.24 -3.67 11.68
C ASP A 163 4.67 -3.63 12.22
N LEU A 164 5.55 -4.43 11.63
CA LEU A 164 6.95 -4.47 12.01
C LEU A 164 7.74 -3.27 11.47
N ASN A 165 7.29 -2.68 10.37
CA ASN A 165 8.04 -1.70 9.59
C ASN A 165 7.83 -0.27 10.09
N ALA A 166 8.56 0.12 11.13
CA ALA A 166 8.46 1.46 11.75
C ALA A 166 8.74 2.63 10.77
N TYR A 167 9.42 2.39 9.65
CA TYR A 167 9.63 3.44 8.64
C TYR A 167 8.34 3.93 7.96
N MET A 168 7.23 3.24 8.14
CA MET A 168 5.92 3.67 7.65
C MET A 168 5.16 4.60 8.60
N GLU A 169 5.65 4.82 9.83
CA GLU A 169 4.95 5.57 10.87
C GLU A 169 4.53 6.98 10.42
N ALA A 170 5.46 7.72 9.79
CA ALA A 170 5.19 9.07 9.30
C ALA A 170 4.09 9.08 8.21
N SER A 171 4.09 8.10 7.31
CA SER A 171 3.11 7.96 6.23
C SER A 171 1.72 7.64 6.77
N TYR A 172 1.64 6.78 7.79
CA TYR A 172 0.39 6.50 8.50
C TYR A 172 -0.15 7.74 9.23
N ALA A 173 0.72 8.46 9.94
CA ALA A 173 0.34 9.68 10.65
C ALA A 173 -0.19 10.76 9.68
N GLN A 174 0.47 10.95 8.53
CA GLN A 174 0.03 11.90 7.52
C GLN A 174 -1.32 11.50 6.91
N LEU A 175 -1.53 10.21 6.59
CA LEU A 175 -2.79 9.71 6.06
C LEU A 175 -3.94 9.95 7.04
N LEU A 176 -3.75 9.63 8.31
CA LEU A 176 -4.75 9.86 9.35
C LEU A 176 -5.06 11.34 9.50
N LYS A 177 -4.05 12.21 9.54
CA LYS A 177 -4.23 13.66 9.58
C LYS A 177 -5.08 14.20 8.42
N ASP A 178 -4.93 13.64 7.22
CA ASP A 178 -5.63 14.13 6.03
C ASP A 178 -7.08 13.64 5.92
N PHE A 179 -7.43 12.54 6.59
CA PHE A 179 -8.73 11.85 6.41
C PHE A 179 -9.51 11.55 7.70
N THR A 180 -8.94 11.80 8.88
CA THR A 180 -9.68 11.76 10.13
C THR A 180 -9.89 13.17 10.66
N CYS A 181 -11.13 13.50 11.02
CA CYS A 181 -11.42 14.75 11.74
C CYS A 181 -11.13 14.56 13.22
N ASP A 182 -10.81 15.63 13.93
CA ASP A 182 -10.71 15.63 15.39
C ASP A 182 -12.01 15.09 16.00
N GLY A 183 -11.91 13.99 16.75
CA GLY A 183 -13.08 13.30 17.34
C GLY A 183 -13.68 12.19 16.47
N GLY A 184 -13.04 11.83 15.34
CA GLY A 184 -13.44 10.71 14.47
C GLY A 184 -13.11 9.32 15.02
N THR A 185 -13.24 8.32 14.18
CA THR A 185 -13.04 6.90 14.49
C THR A 185 -11.70 6.67 15.22
N ASN A 186 -11.73 5.86 16.29
CA ASN A 186 -10.54 5.46 17.02
C ASN A 186 -9.71 4.47 16.18
N VAL A 187 -8.74 5.01 15.45
CA VAL A 187 -7.86 4.26 14.55
C VAL A 187 -6.42 4.45 14.97
N SER A 188 -5.71 3.36 15.20
CA SER A 188 -4.31 3.38 15.57
C SER A 188 -3.51 2.27 14.88
N VAL A 189 -2.23 2.54 14.62
CA VAL A 189 -1.26 1.54 14.17
C VAL A 189 -0.03 1.66 15.06
N SER A 190 0.40 0.54 15.65
CA SER A 190 1.61 0.43 16.45
C SER A 190 2.67 -0.35 15.69
N PHE A 191 3.91 0.12 15.76
CA PHE A 191 5.03 -0.50 15.04
C PHE A 191 5.82 -1.39 15.97
N CYS A 192 5.52 -2.68 15.95
CA CYS A 192 6.18 -3.70 16.77
C CYS A 192 5.99 -5.09 16.13
N ASP A 193 6.73 -6.06 16.65
CA ASP A 193 6.54 -7.45 16.27
C ASP A 193 5.21 -7.97 16.85
N SER A 194 4.24 -8.25 15.97
CA SER A 194 2.92 -8.73 16.37
C SER A 194 2.93 -10.10 17.05
N THR A 195 4.02 -10.88 16.90
CA THR A 195 4.16 -12.18 17.59
C THR A 195 4.48 -12.05 19.08
N THR A 196 4.92 -10.86 19.51
CA THR A 196 5.25 -10.57 20.92
C THR A 196 4.08 -9.95 21.70
N ILE A 197 2.95 -9.74 21.04
CA ILE A 197 1.79 -9.06 21.61
C ILE A 197 0.95 -10.04 22.44
N ASP A 198 0.56 -9.61 23.64
CA ASP A 198 -0.44 -10.32 24.44
C ASP A 198 -1.87 -9.97 23.95
N TYR A 199 -2.39 -10.79 23.05
CA TYR A 199 -3.73 -10.62 22.49
C TYR A 199 -4.86 -10.85 23.49
N GLU A 200 -4.63 -11.62 24.55
CA GLU A 200 -5.62 -11.80 25.62
C GLU A 200 -5.77 -10.51 26.44
N GLU A 201 -4.66 -9.83 26.72
CA GLU A 201 -4.71 -8.53 27.42
C GLU A 201 -5.32 -7.44 26.51
N ILE A 202 -5.03 -7.45 25.20
CA ILE A 202 -5.70 -6.56 24.25
C ILE A 202 -7.20 -6.80 24.26
N ALA A 203 -7.66 -8.03 24.20
CA ALA A 203 -9.09 -8.35 24.17
C ALA A 203 -9.86 -7.83 25.39
N LYS A 204 -9.20 -7.70 26.56
CA LYS A 204 -9.81 -7.11 27.77
C LYS A 204 -10.04 -5.61 27.65
N THR A 205 -9.10 -4.88 27.04
CA THR A 205 -9.13 -3.41 26.93
C THR A 205 -9.73 -2.92 25.62
N TYR A 206 -9.65 -3.75 24.56
CA TYR A 206 -10.17 -3.52 23.23
C TYR A 206 -10.87 -4.79 22.74
N PRO A 207 -12.10 -5.07 23.17
CA PRO A 207 -12.83 -6.26 22.75
C PRO A 207 -13.21 -6.14 21.27
N TYR A 208 -12.35 -6.68 20.42
CA TYR A 208 -12.55 -6.71 18.97
C TYR A 208 -13.51 -7.84 18.56
N ASP A 209 -14.31 -7.59 17.53
CA ASP A 209 -15.29 -8.53 16.97
C ASP A 209 -14.86 -9.04 15.57
N MET A 210 -13.74 -8.52 15.05
CA MET A 210 -13.11 -9.02 13.82
C MET A 210 -11.59 -8.99 13.93
N VAL A 211 -10.95 -10.08 13.52
CA VAL A 211 -9.52 -10.10 13.17
C VAL A 211 -9.43 -10.12 11.65
N PHE A 212 -8.69 -9.15 11.09
CA PHE A 212 -8.57 -9.00 9.65
C PHE A 212 -7.10 -8.87 9.22
N THR A 213 -6.56 -9.91 8.63
CA THR A 213 -5.16 -10.00 8.22
C THR A 213 -5.01 -10.53 6.78
#